data_49eaa56151310dc7f7cec8f14b7e016d
#
_entry.id   49eaa56151310dc7f7cec8f14b7e016d
#
_cell.length_a   1.000
_cell.length_b   1.000
_cell.length_c   1.000
_cell.angle_alpha   90.00
_cell.angle_beta   90.00
_cell.angle_gamma   90.00
#
_symmetry.space_group_name_H-M   'P 1'
#
loop_
_entity.id
_entity.type
_entity.pdbx_description
1 polymer ?
#
loop_
_entity_poly.entity_id
_entity_poly.type
_entity_poly.pdbx_seq_one_letter_code
_entity_poly.pdbx_strand_id
1 'polypeptide(L)'
;MILKRTGFKIVSGELKSWERPTAASGVAVCWFCPDCGNRIFHENPEMPSVIRLKPGTLEDTSVLKPQAHVWTCREQPWLGGSSDLQKFEQQPDLAAAMAAIAKGEPPF
;
A
#
# COMPACT_ATOMS: atom_id res chain seq x y z
N MET A 1 1.30 -0.29 3.25
CA MET A 1 0.98 0.87 4.11
C MET A 1 0.59 2.04 3.22
N ILE A 2 -0.52 2.70 3.53
CA ILE A 2 -0.99 3.87 2.78
C ILE A 2 -0.58 5.12 3.54
N LEU A 3 0.06 6.04 2.86
CA LEU A 3 0.56 7.29 3.43
C LEU A 3 0.09 8.48 2.60
N LYS A 4 -0.06 9.64 3.23
CA LYS A 4 -0.19 10.89 2.50
C LYS A 4 1.13 11.17 1.79
N ARG A 5 1.08 11.60 0.53
CA ARG A 5 2.29 11.94 -0.24
C ARG A 5 3.13 13.01 0.47
N THR A 6 2.49 13.96 1.11
CA THR A 6 3.17 15.03 1.85
C THR A 6 3.97 14.53 3.07
N GLY A 7 3.69 13.33 3.54
CA GLY A 7 4.42 12.68 4.63
C GLY A 7 5.56 11.79 4.18
N PHE A 8 5.89 11.78 2.89
CA PHE A 8 6.91 10.92 2.33
C PHE A 8 7.95 11.72 1.55
N LYS A 9 9.22 11.40 1.77
CA LYS A 9 10.34 12.05 1.11
C LYS A 9 11.46 11.05 0.83
N ILE A 10 12.03 11.11 -0.37
CA ILE A 10 13.25 10.37 -0.70
C ILE A 10 14.43 11.24 -0.24
N VAL A 11 15.20 10.73 0.71
CA VAL A 11 16.31 11.46 1.33
C VAL A 11 17.59 11.34 0.52
N SER A 12 17.82 10.17 -0.06
CA SER A 12 19.03 9.89 -0.86
C SER A 12 18.77 8.76 -1.84
N GLY A 13 19.63 8.71 -2.88
CA GLY A 13 19.57 7.68 -3.91
C GLY A 13 18.55 7.96 -4.99
N GLU A 14 18.59 7.12 -6.03
CA GLU A 14 17.67 7.17 -7.16
C GLU A 14 16.90 5.87 -7.28
N LEU A 15 15.60 5.98 -7.56
CA LEU A 15 14.73 4.85 -7.82
C LEU A 15 14.41 4.80 -9.32
N LYS A 16 14.16 3.59 -9.81
CA LYS A 16 13.54 3.37 -11.12
C LYS A 16 12.09 3.02 -10.93
N SER A 17 11.30 3.24 -11.98
CA SER A 17 9.88 2.89 -11.96
C SER A 17 9.51 1.99 -13.13
N TRP A 18 8.47 1.21 -12.91
CA TRP A 18 7.80 0.41 -13.90
C TRP A 18 6.30 0.56 -13.73
N GLU A 19 5.57 0.68 -14.83
CA GLU A 19 4.12 0.84 -14.82
C GLU A 19 3.44 -0.46 -15.21
N ARG A 20 2.34 -0.78 -14.53
CA ARG A 20 1.47 -1.89 -14.89
C ARG A 20 0.01 -1.47 -14.79
N PRO A 21 -0.88 -2.02 -15.65
CA PRO A 21 -2.31 -1.80 -15.47
C PRO A 21 -2.79 -2.46 -14.19
N THR A 22 -3.82 -1.87 -13.56
CA THR A 22 -4.45 -2.44 -12.37
C THR A 22 -5.79 -3.06 -12.70
N ALA A 23 -6.24 -4.00 -11.86
CA ALA A 23 -7.52 -4.66 -12.04
C ALA A 23 -8.71 -3.70 -11.81
N ALA A 24 -8.52 -2.66 -11.00
CA ALA A 24 -9.57 -1.70 -10.69
C ALA A 24 -9.72 -0.66 -11.81
N SER A 25 -8.67 0.08 -12.11
CA SER A 25 -8.54 1.05 -13.22
C SER A 25 -7.19 1.75 -13.11
N GLY A 26 -6.75 2.37 -14.23
CA GLY A 26 -5.50 3.12 -14.24
C GLY A 26 -4.26 2.24 -14.17
N VAL A 27 -3.18 2.83 -13.73
CA VAL A 27 -1.88 2.17 -13.64
C VAL A 27 -1.31 2.24 -12.23
N ALA A 28 -0.54 1.24 -11.84
CA ALA A 28 0.32 1.29 -10.68
C ALA A 28 1.74 1.62 -11.14
N VAL A 29 2.29 2.73 -10.65
CA VAL A 29 3.69 3.09 -10.85
C VAL A 29 4.47 2.47 -9.71
N CYS A 30 5.30 1.49 -10.03
CA CYS A 30 6.04 0.70 -9.05
C CYS A 30 7.49 1.20 -8.99
N TRP A 31 7.85 1.85 -7.90
CA TRP A 31 9.20 2.37 -7.67
C TRP A 31 10.05 1.33 -6.94
N PHE A 32 11.24 1.09 -7.46
CA PHE A 32 12.14 0.06 -6.96
C PHE A 32 13.59 0.51 -6.95
N CYS A 33 14.40 -0.14 -6.12
CA CYS A 33 15.84 0.07 -6.10
C CYS A 33 16.47 -0.55 -7.36
N PRO A 34 17.22 0.23 -8.17
CA PRO A 34 17.84 -0.30 -9.37
C PRO A 34 19.00 -1.27 -9.10
N ASP A 35 19.56 -1.24 -7.89
CA ASP A 35 20.70 -2.09 -7.54
C ASP A 35 20.28 -3.50 -7.10
N CYS A 36 19.19 -3.61 -6.33
CA CYS A 36 18.73 -4.90 -5.79
C CYS A 36 17.33 -5.32 -6.24
N GLY A 37 16.60 -4.43 -6.93
CA GLY A 37 15.25 -4.71 -7.42
C GLY A 37 14.16 -4.63 -6.35
N ASN A 38 14.49 -4.31 -5.11
CA ASN A 38 13.50 -4.25 -4.04
C ASN A 38 12.49 -3.12 -4.28
N ARG A 39 11.20 -3.44 -4.14
CA ARG A 39 10.11 -2.47 -4.27
C ARG A 39 10.03 -1.60 -3.03
N ILE A 40 10.02 -0.29 -3.21
CA ILE A 40 9.98 0.68 -2.11
C ILE A 40 8.57 1.22 -1.92
N PHE A 41 7.97 1.76 -2.98
CA PHE A 41 6.59 2.23 -2.92
C PHE A 41 5.91 2.17 -4.27
N HIS A 42 4.59 2.22 -4.23
CA HIS A 42 3.73 2.33 -5.41
C HIS A 42 2.90 3.59 -5.34
N GLU A 43 2.53 4.10 -6.49
CA GLU A 43 1.59 5.21 -6.61
C GLU A 43 0.64 4.99 -7.78
N ASN A 44 -0.48 5.69 -7.75
CA ASN A 44 -1.43 5.74 -8.84
C ASN A 44 -1.60 7.20 -9.26
N PRO A 45 -1.31 7.56 -10.54
CA PRO A 45 -1.47 8.93 -11.03
C PRO A 45 -2.88 9.51 -10.87
N GLU A 46 -3.92 8.64 -10.84
CA GLU A 46 -5.30 9.06 -10.59
C GLU A 46 -5.56 9.41 -9.12
N MET A 47 -4.63 9.08 -8.24
CA MET A 47 -4.76 9.31 -6.80
C MET A 47 -3.44 9.90 -6.24
N PRO A 48 -3.04 11.08 -6.70
CA PRO A 48 -1.71 11.63 -6.45
C PRO A 48 -1.45 12.04 -5.00
N SER A 49 -2.50 12.14 -4.19
CA SER A 49 -2.38 12.54 -2.78
C SER A 49 -1.87 11.45 -1.84
N VAL A 50 -1.80 10.21 -2.32
CA VAL A 50 -1.37 9.06 -1.50
C VAL A 50 -0.29 8.26 -2.19
N ILE A 51 0.52 7.59 -1.38
CA ILE A 51 1.45 6.57 -1.81
C ILE A 51 1.21 5.27 -1.03
N ARG A 52 1.68 4.18 -1.59
CA ARG A 52 1.63 2.86 -0.96
C ARG A 52 3.05 2.38 -0.68
N LEU A 53 3.52 2.65 0.53
CA LEU A 53 4.84 2.22 0.97
C LEU A 53 4.85 0.70 1.19
N LYS A 54 5.94 0.06 0.81
CA LYS A 54 6.23 -1.35 1.13
C LYS A 54 6.86 -1.40 2.53
N PRO A 55 6.10 -1.67 3.57
CA PRO A 55 6.54 -1.42 4.94
C PRO A 55 7.60 -2.41 5.44
N GLY A 56 7.79 -3.53 4.72
CA GLY A 56 8.88 -4.45 5.03
C GLY A 56 10.27 -3.85 4.85
N THR A 57 10.39 -2.68 4.21
CA THR A 57 11.65 -1.96 4.03
C THR A 57 11.99 -1.01 5.19
N LEU A 58 11.10 -0.86 6.17
CA LEU A 58 11.37 -0.04 7.35
C LEU A 58 12.47 -0.67 8.20
N GLU A 59 13.29 0.16 8.84
CA GLU A 59 14.31 -0.31 9.79
C GLU A 59 13.67 -1.01 10.99
N ASP A 60 12.58 -0.46 11.52
CA ASP A 60 11.81 -1.06 12.60
C ASP A 60 10.41 -1.44 12.10
N THR A 61 10.23 -2.72 11.82
CA THR A 61 8.94 -3.26 11.40
C THR A 61 8.01 -3.62 12.57
N SER A 62 8.50 -3.57 13.79
CA SER A 62 7.69 -3.89 14.98
C SER A 62 6.57 -2.89 15.23
N VAL A 63 6.67 -1.70 14.66
CA VAL A 63 5.65 -0.65 14.75
C VAL A 63 4.44 -0.91 13.84
N LEU A 64 4.53 -1.88 12.93
CA LEU A 64 3.47 -2.16 11.97
C LEU A 64 2.27 -2.82 12.65
N LYS A 65 1.10 -2.26 12.40
CA LYS A 65 -0.19 -2.79 12.88
C LYS A 65 -1.14 -2.90 11.70
N PRO A 66 -1.14 -4.05 11.00
CA PRO A 66 -2.08 -4.27 9.91
C PRO A 66 -3.53 -4.06 10.36
N GLN A 67 -4.34 -3.44 9.52
CA GLN A 67 -5.73 -3.09 9.83
C GLN A 67 -6.75 -3.90 9.05
N ALA A 68 -6.34 -4.48 7.92
CA ALA A 68 -7.23 -5.24 7.06
C ALA A 68 -6.45 -6.16 6.12
N HIS A 69 -7.12 -7.19 5.64
CA HIS A 69 -6.70 -7.99 4.50
C HIS A 69 -7.46 -7.51 3.26
N VAL A 70 -6.76 -7.26 2.18
CA VAL A 70 -7.36 -6.84 0.90
C VAL A 70 -7.02 -7.84 -0.19
N TRP A 71 -7.85 -7.90 -1.24
CA TRP A 71 -7.68 -8.82 -2.36
C TRP A 71 -7.66 -10.29 -1.92
N THR A 72 -8.49 -10.64 -0.95
CA THR A 72 -8.55 -12.00 -0.41
C THR A 72 -9.09 -13.01 -1.42
N CYS A 73 -9.73 -12.55 -2.51
CA CYS A 73 -10.09 -13.42 -3.63
C CYS A 73 -8.89 -14.11 -4.27
N ARG A 74 -7.68 -13.62 -4.04
CA ARG A 74 -6.42 -14.20 -4.52
C ARG A 74 -5.59 -14.82 -3.41
N GLU A 75 -6.14 -14.94 -2.23
CA GLU A 75 -5.46 -15.55 -1.09
C GLU A 75 -5.18 -17.02 -1.36
N GLN A 76 -3.97 -17.44 -1.02
CA GLN A 76 -3.60 -18.85 -1.15
C GLN A 76 -4.17 -19.64 0.03
N PRO A 77 -4.76 -20.84 -0.21
CA PRO A 77 -5.39 -21.63 0.86
C PRO A 77 -4.46 -21.97 2.03
N TRP A 78 -3.16 -22.07 1.75
CA TRP A 78 -2.16 -22.47 2.74
C TRP A 78 -1.72 -21.31 3.66
N LEU A 79 -2.12 -20.06 3.40
CA LEU A 79 -1.81 -18.92 4.26
C LEU A 79 -2.56 -18.94 5.60
N GLY A 80 -3.64 -19.72 5.67
CA GLY A 80 -4.29 -20.03 6.94
C GLY A 80 -4.90 -18.85 7.69
N GLY A 81 -5.41 -17.87 7.03
CA GLY A 81 -6.07 -16.66 7.50
C GLY A 81 -6.57 -16.61 8.96
N SER A 82 -5.68 -16.66 9.93
CA SER A 82 -6.00 -16.72 11.35
C SER A 82 -6.21 -15.36 12.01
N SER A 83 -6.32 -14.30 11.23
CA SER A 83 -6.47 -12.94 11.74
C SER A 83 -7.93 -12.54 11.87
N ASP A 84 -8.29 -11.88 12.97
CA ASP A 84 -9.60 -11.26 13.19
C ASP A 84 -9.79 -9.96 12.40
N LEU A 85 -8.78 -9.57 11.59
CA LEU A 85 -8.86 -8.38 10.79
C LEU A 85 -9.93 -8.48 9.71
N GLN A 86 -10.55 -7.35 9.41
CA GLN A 86 -11.53 -7.25 8.34
C GLN A 86 -10.93 -7.69 7.00
N LYS A 87 -11.70 -8.41 6.20
CA LYS A 87 -11.28 -8.92 4.90
C LYS A 87 -12.11 -8.28 3.79
N PHE A 88 -11.42 -7.88 2.73
CA PHE A 88 -12.03 -7.37 1.51
C PHE A 88 -11.63 -8.27 0.35
N GLU A 89 -12.60 -8.77 -0.40
CA GLU A 89 -12.32 -9.65 -1.55
C GLU A 89 -11.51 -8.95 -2.64
N GLN A 90 -11.73 -7.66 -2.80
CA GLN A 90 -11.01 -6.80 -3.74
C GLN A 90 -10.49 -5.54 -3.03
N GLN A 91 -10.45 -4.42 -3.74
CA GLN A 91 -10.02 -3.15 -3.22
C GLN A 91 -11.12 -2.51 -2.37
N PRO A 92 -10.86 -2.15 -1.11
CA PRO A 92 -11.80 -1.35 -0.34
C PRO A 92 -11.89 0.08 -0.87
N ASP A 93 -12.92 0.82 -0.45
CA ASP A 93 -13.04 2.25 -0.77
C ASP A 93 -11.97 3.05 -0.02
N LEU A 94 -10.87 3.32 -0.71
CA LEU A 94 -9.75 4.07 -0.14
C LEU A 94 -10.09 5.53 0.13
N ALA A 95 -10.97 6.13 -0.68
CA ALA A 95 -11.38 7.52 -0.45
C ALA A 95 -12.13 7.64 0.89
N ALA A 96 -13.06 6.73 1.16
CA ALA A 96 -13.77 6.66 2.42
C ALA A 96 -12.82 6.37 3.59
N ALA A 97 -11.87 5.45 3.42
CA ALA A 97 -10.88 5.13 4.44
C ALA A 97 -9.99 6.33 4.78
N MET A 98 -9.53 7.07 3.78
CA MET A 98 -8.72 8.27 3.99
C MET A 98 -9.52 9.38 4.66
N ALA A 99 -10.79 9.55 4.31
CA ALA A 99 -11.67 10.52 4.97
C ALA A 99 -11.89 10.17 6.45
N ALA A 100 -12.05 8.89 6.77
CA ALA A 100 -12.17 8.43 8.15
C ALA A 100 -10.90 8.73 8.95
N ILE A 101 -9.72 8.43 8.39
CA ILE A 101 -8.44 8.72 9.03
C ILE A 101 -8.29 10.23 9.31
N ALA A 102 -8.71 11.07 8.37
CA ALA A 102 -8.65 12.53 8.55
C ALA A 102 -9.53 13.02 9.71
N LYS A 103 -10.58 12.27 10.06
CA LYS A 103 -11.47 12.57 11.19
C LYS A 103 -11.02 11.89 12.49
N GLY A 104 -9.90 11.14 12.47
CA GLY A 104 -9.45 10.35 13.62
C GLY A 104 -10.25 9.07 13.85
N GLU A 105 -11.02 8.63 12.87
CA GLU A 105 -11.82 7.41 12.90
C GLU A 105 -11.05 6.22 12.28
N PRO A 106 -11.36 4.95 12.65
CA PRO A 106 -10.77 3.80 12.00
C PRO A 106 -11.11 3.77 10.51
N PRO A 107 -10.16 3.39 9.62
CA PRO A 107 -10.41 3.35 8.18
C PRO A 107 -11.35 2.21 7.76
N PHE A 108 -11.45 1.20 8.60
CA PHE A 108 -12.25 0.01 8.33
C PHE A 108 -12.99 -0.46 9.57
#